data_aa309f116056d38bde654b50f9627a19
#
_entry.id   aa309f116056d38bde654b50f9627a19
#
_cell.length_a   1.000
_cell.length_b   1.000
_cell.length_c   1.000
_cell.angle_alpha   90.00
_cell.angle_beta   90.00
_cell.angle_gamma   90.00
#
_symmetry.space_group_name_H-M   'P 1'
#
loop_
_entity.id
_entity.type
_entity.pdbx_description
1 polymer ?
#
loop_
_entity_poly.entity_id
_entity_poly.type
_entity_poly.pdbx_seq_one_letter_code
_entity_poly.pdbx_strand_id
1 'polypeptide(L)'
;MEYRKFDNIIMARIDKGEEILEQLKAIAITENIKLASINALGAINDFTVGVYKTDEKKYYSNSFKGYYEITSLTGTINTMDGEYYAHLHLSAGNEKGEVFGGHLNRAVVSATCELVITVIDGKVDRVYDEETGLNVFNF
;
A
#
# COMPACT_ATOMS: atom_id res chain seq x y z
N MET A 1 13.13 -8.04 -5.83
CA MET A 1 11.80 -7.92 -6.46
C MET A 1 11.87 -8.27 -7.94
N GLU A 2 10.94 -9.11 -8.40
CA GLU A 2 10.73 -9.45 -9.82
C GLU A 2 9.25 -9.27 -10.17
N TYR A 3 8.94 -8.87 -11.42
CA TYR A 3 7.56 -8.77 -11.86
C TYR A 3 7.39 -9.08 -13.34
N ARG A 4 6.16 -9.42 -13.72
CA ARG A 4 5.73 -9.58 -15.13
C ARG A 4 4.43 -8.85 -15.36
N LYS A 5 4.30 -8.28 -16.55
CA LYS A 5 3.10 -7.60 -17.02
C LYS A 5 2.32 -8.50 -17.96
N PHE A 6 1.03 -8.61 -17.73
CA PHE A 6 0.06 -9.35 -18.51
C PHE A 6 -1.08 -8.39 -18.86
N ASP A 7 -0.98 -7.78 -20.02
CA ASP A 7 -1.92 -6.76 -20.47
C ASP A 7 -2.03 -5.60 -19.44
N ASN A 8 -3.16 -5.48 -18.76
CA ASN A 8 -3.37 -4.47 -17.71
C ASN A 8 -3.08 -4.98 -16.29
N ILE A 9 -2.58 -6.21 -16.12
CA ILE A 9 -2.24 -6.79 -14.83
C ILE A 9 -0.73 -6.94 -14.68
N ILE A 10 -0.18 -6.54 -13.55
CA ILE A 10 1.20 -6.81 -13.17
C ILE A 10 1.19 -7.74 -11.96
N MET A 11 1.90 -8.86 -12.07
CA MET A 11 2.17 -9.80 -10.98
C MET A 11 3.60 -9.59 -10.53
N ALA A 12 3.80 -9.24 -9.27
CA ALA A 12 5.11 -9.00 -8.69
C ALA A 12 5.36 -9.89 -7.47
N ARG A 13 6.60 -10.32 -7.32
CA ARG A 13 7.13 -10.93 -6.11
C ARG A 13 8.11 -9.95 -5.47
N ILE A 14 7.81 -9.52 -4.26
CA ILE A 14 8.72 -8.73 -3.44
C ILE A 14 9.49 -9.70 -2.55
N ASP A 15 10.82 -9.58 -2.57
CA ASP A 15 11.71 -10.55 -1.93
C ASP A 15 11.98 -10.17 -0.47
N LYS A 16 12.48 -11.14 0.30
CA LYS A 16 12.84 -10.95 1.70
C LYS A 16 13.76 -9.75 1.91
N GLY A 17 13.44 -8.90 2.87
CA GLY A 17 14.18 -7.71 3.25
C GLY A 17 13.80 -6.45 2.48
N GLU A 18 13.00 -6.56 1.42
CA GLU A 18 12.51 -5.41 0.66
C GLU A 18 11.30 -4.76 1.33
N GLU A 19 11.13 -3.46 1.13
CA GLU A 19 10.00 -2.68 1.65
C GLU A 19 8.91 -2.56 0.59
N ILE A 20 7.67 -2.88 0.96
CA ILE A 20 6.55 -3.04 0.01
C ILE A 20 6.23 -1.73 -0.74
N LEU A 21 6.15 -0.59 -0.05
CA LEU A 21 5.79 0.68 -0.68
C LEU A 21 6.90 1.19 -1.62
N GLU A 22 8.16 0.95 -1.28
CA GLU A 22 9.31 1.30 -2.13
C GLU A 22 9.28 0.50 -3.44
N GLN A 23 9.04 -0.81 -3.35
CA GLN A 23 8.98 -1.68 -4.52
C GLN A 23 7.76 -1.37 -5.39
N LEU A 24 6.60 -1.12 -4.78
CA LEU A 24 5.39 -0.69 -5.48
C LEU A 24 5.63 0.62 -6.25
N LYS A 25 6.28 1.61 -5.61
CA LYS A 25 6.64 2.87 -6.24
C LYS A 25 7.59 2.68 -7.41
N ALA A 26 8.59 1.82 -7.26
CA ALA A 26 9.56 1.52 -8.33
C ALA A 26 8.85 0.93 -9.57
N ILE A 27 7.94 -0.04 -9.38
CA ILE A 27 7.12 -0.59 -10.47
C ILE A 27 6.25 0.50 -11.11
N ALA A 28 5.56 1.29 -10.29
CA ALA A 28 4.63 2.31 -10.78
C ALA A 28 5.32 3.37 -11.64
N ILE A 29 6.51 3.79 -11.24
CA ILE A 29 7.31 4.76 -12.00
C ILE A 29 7.82 4.12 -13.32
N THR A 30 8.38 2.90 -13.25
CA THR A 30 8.91 2.20 -14.43
C THR A 30 7.85 1.95 -15.49
N GLU A 31 6.63 1.55 -15.06
CA GLU A 31 5.50 1.25 -15.95
C GLU A 31 4.61 2.48 -16.25
N ASN A 32 4.97 3.66 -15.72
CA ASN A 32 4.22 4.92 -15.86
C ASN A 32 2.74 4.78 -15.46
N ILE A 33 2.48 4.12 -14.33
CA ILE A 33 1.11 3.87 -13.83
C ILE A 33 0.55 5.15 -13.23
N LYS A 34 -0.61 5.59 -13.71
CA LYS A 34 -1.33 6.76 -13.21
C LYS A 34 -2.58 6.42 -12.40
N LEU A 35 -3.13 5.23 -12.61
CA LEU A 35 -4.28 4.71 -11.88
C LEU A 35 -4.21 3.19 -11.79
N ALA A 36 -4.33 2.64 -10.59
CA ALA A 36 -4.38 1.19 -10.40
C ALA A 36 -5.06 0.81 -9.08
N SER A 37 -5.58 -0.41 -9.04
CA SER A 37 -5.97 -1.11 -7.83
C SER A 37 -4.87 -2.08 -7.41
N ILE A 38 -4.63 -2.20 -6.10
CA ILE A 38 -3.56 -2.99 -5.50
C ILE A 38 -4.14 -4.03 -4.57
N ASN A 39 -3.63 -5.27 -4.68
CA ASN A 39 -3.87 -6.33 -3.71
C ASN A 39 -2.57 -7.09 -3.46
N ALA A 40 -2.34 -7.53 -2.23
CA ALA A 40 -1.20 -8.38 -1.92
C ALA A 40 -1.47 -9.31 -0.74
N LEU A 41 -0.68 -10.38 -0.69
CA LEU A 41 -0.54 -11.29 0.43
C LEU A 41 0.95 -11.60 0.64
N GLY A 42 1.31 -12.16 1.78
CA GLY A 42 2.70 -12.53 2.06
C GLY A 42 3.04 -12.42 3.54
N ALA A 43 4.33 -12.61 3.85
CA ALA A 43 4.86 -12.57 5.21
C ALA A 43 5.73 -11.33 5.44
N ILE A 44 5.53 -10.68 6.58
CA ILE A 44 6.25 -9.47 7.00
C ILE A 44 6.78 -9.60 8.44
N ASN A 45 7.83 -8.86 8.80
CA ASN A 45 8.42 -8.91 10.13
C ASN A 45 8.63 -7.54 10.80
N ASP A 46 8.41 -6.45 10.09
CA ASP A 46 8.54 -5.08 10.60
C ASP A 46 7.58 -4.19 9.82
N PHE A 47 6.51 -3.73 10.45
CA PHE A 47 5.53 -2.87 9.77
C PHE A 47 4.98 -1.79 10.69
N THR A 48 4.57 -0.68 10.08
CA THR A 48 3.94 0.46 10.74
C THR A 48 2.63 0.78 10.05
N VAL A 49 1.56 0.84 10.83
CA VAL A 49 0.21 1.20 10.39
C VAL A 49 -0.39 2.22 11.33
N GLY A 50 -1.39 2.95 10.86
CA GLY A 50 -2.01 3.96 11.71
C GLY A 50 -3.43 4.31 11.34
N VAL A 51 -3.98 5.22 12.15
CA VAL A 51 -5.33 5.79 12.02
C VAL A 51 -5.23 7.31 12.14
N TYR A 52 -5.92 8.00 11.25
CA TYR A 52 -6.10 9.44 11.34
C TYR A 52 -7.45 9.74 11.99
N LYS A 53 -7.43 10.49 13.09
CA LYS A 53 -8.62 10.99 13.75
C LYS A 53 -8.97 12.38 13.21
N THR A 54 -10.05 12.45 12.44
CA THR A 54 -10.46 13.68 11.74
C THR A 54 -10.88 14.80 12.66
N ASP A 55 -11.52 14.49 13.78
CA ASP A 55 -11.93 15.45 14.82
C ASP A 55 -10.74 16.08 15.57
N GLU A 56 -9.68 15.31 15.77
CA GLU A 56 -8.43 15.79 16.39
C GLU A 56 -7.44 16.34 15.34
N LYS A 57 -7.67 16.10 14.04
CA LYS A 57 -6.73 16.30 12.92
C LYS A 57 -5.35 15.74 13.24
N LYS A 58 -5.31 14.52 13.82
CA LYS A 58 -4.09 13.90 14.31
C LYS A 58 -3.96 12.45 13.85
N TYR A 59 -2.75 12.11 13.42
CA TYR A 59 -2.38 10.75 13.01
C TYR A 59 -1.73 9.99 14.17
N TYR A 60 -2.21 8.75 14.40
CA TYR A 60 -1.70 7.82 15.40
C TYR A 60 -1.17 6.59 14.70
N SER A 61 0.10 6.28 14.86
CA SER A 61 0.75 5.11 14.26
C SER A 61 1.26 4.13 15.32
N ASN A 62 1.28 2.85 14.96
CA ASN A 62 1.83 1.77 15.75
C ASN A 62 2.77 0.94 14.91
N SER A 63 3.92 0.56 15.48
CA SER A 63 4.91 -0.29 14.83
C SER A 63 4.94 -1.67 15.48
N PHE A 64 5.03 -2.69 14.65
CA PHE A 64 5.03 -4.09 15.06
C PHE A 64 6.25 -4.81 14.50
N LYS A 65 6.88 -5.65 15.34
CA LYS A 65 8.01 -6.52 14.94
C LYS A 65 7.73 -7.95 15.37
N GLY A 66 8.06 -8.91 14.51
CA GLY A 66 7.85 -10.34 14.77
C GLY A 66 7.45 -11.07 13.49
N TYR A 67 6.73 -12.18 13.62
CA TYR A 67 6.25 -12.98 12.50
C TYR A 67 4.79 -12.66 12.24
N TYR A 68 4.49 -12.17 11.04
CA TYR A 68 3.14 -11.80 10.63
C TYR A 68 2.86 -12.25 9.20
N GLU A 69 1.63 -12.73 8.97
CA GLU A 69 1.08 -12.98 7.64
C GLU A 69 0.15 -11.83 7.25
N ILE A 70 0.33 -11.28 6.05
CA ILE A 70 -0.59 -10.30 5.50
C ILE A 70 -1.94 -10.97 5.24
N THR A 71 -2.95 -10.63 6.03
CA THR A 71 -4.33 -11.11 5.86
C THR A 71 -5.08 -10.29 4.82
N SER A 72 -4.72 -9.03 4.67
CA SER A 72 -5.21 -8.13 3.62
C SER A 72 -4.22 -6.99 3.42
N LEU A 73 -3.87 -6.73 2.17
CA LEU A 73 -3.28 -5.48 1.73
C LEU A 73 -4.05 -5.03 0.51
N THR A 74 -4.71 -3.88 0.60
CA THR A 74 -5.48 -3.31 -0.50
C THR A 74 -5.24 -1.82 -0.61
N GLY A 75 -5.42 -1.28 -1.81
CA GLY A 75 -5.33 0.15 -2.00
C GLY A 75 -5.33 0.56 -3.45
N THR A 76 -4.90 1.80 -3.68
CA THR A 76 -4.86 2.41 -5.00
C THR A 76 -3.54 3.13 -5.24
N ILE A 77 -3.13 3.13 -6.50
CA ILE A 77 -2.22 4.14 -7.05
C ILE A 77 -3.07 5.14 -7.80
N ASN A 78 -2.79 6.42 -7.62
CA ASN A 78 -3.36 7.53 -8.37
C ASN A 78 -2.34 8.67 -8.41
N THR A 79 -2.75 9.90 -8.70
CA THR A 79 -1.86 11.06 -8.69
C THR A 79 -2.34 12.14 -7.73
N MET A 80 -1.42 13.00 -7.30
CA MET A 80 -1.71 14.27 -6.67
C MET A 80 -0.80 15.32 -7.32
N ASP A 81 -1.37 16.37 -7.90
CA ASP A 81 -0.65 17.35 -8.70
C ASP A 81 0.14 16.71 -9.86
N GLY A 82 -0.34 15.59 -10.39
CA GLY A 82 0.31 14.80 -11.43
C GLY A 82 1.41 13.85 -10.96
N GLU A 83 1.83 13.94 -9.70
CA GLU A 83 2.86 13.07 -9.10
C GLU A 83 2.26 11.77 -8.54
N TYR A 84 3.11 10.75 -8.43
CA TYR A 84 2.74 9.45 -7.86
C TYR A 84 2.17 9.60 -6.45
N TYR A 85 1.01 9.01 -6.22
CA TYR A 85 0.38 8.90 -4.92
C TYR A 85 -0.14 7.47 -4.71
N ALA A 86 0.25 6.82 -3.61
CA ALA A 86 -0.27 5.52 -3.21
C ALA A 86 -1.03 5.64 -1.89
N HIS A 87 -2.18 4.99 -1.81
CA HIS A 87 -2.98 4.89 -0.59
C HIS A 87 -3.35 3.43 -0.35
N LEU A 88 -2.73 2.82 0.65
CA LEU A 88 -2.91 1.42 0.98
C LEU A 88 -3.25 1.23 2.45
N HIS A 89 -4.09 0.24 2.71
CA HIS A 89 -4.33 -0.29 4.04
C HIS A 89 -3.78 -1.71 4.13
N LEU A 90 -3.26 -2.05 5.30
CA LEU A 90 -2.72 -3.38 5.60
C LEU A 90 -3.30 -3.89 6.90
N SER A 91 -3.63 -5.18 6.93
CA SER A 91 -3.81 -5.95 8.16
C SER A 91 -2.97 -7.22 8.12
N ALA A 92 -2.37 -7.58 9.26
CA ALA A 92 -1.50 -8.73 9.38
C ALA A 92 -1.72 -9.47 10.70
N GLY A 93 -1.76 -10.81 10.62
CA GLY A 93 -2.00 -11.71 11.74
C GLY A 93 -0.71 -12.32 12.27
N ASN A 94 -0.61 -12.44 13.60
CA ASN A 94 0.48 -13.13 14.28
C ASN A 94 0.18 -14.62 14.48
N GLU A 95 1.10 -15.35 15.14
CA GLU A 95 0.99 -16.79 15.44
C GLU A 95 -0.20 -17.17 16.33
N LYS A 96 -0.82 -16.18 16.99
CA LYS A 96 -2.02 -16.38 17.82
C LYS A 96 -3.32 -16.06 17.07
N GLY A 97 -3.22 -15.59 15.82
CA GLY A 97 -4.35 -15.13 15.04
C GLY A 97 -4.86 -13.73 15.44
N GLU A 98 -4.11 -13.00 16.26
CA GLU A 98 -4.39 -11.59 16.55
C GLU A 98 -4.02 -10.75 15.34
N VAL A 99 -4.94 -9.90 14.86
CA VAL A 99 -4.75 -9.10 13.66
C VAL A 99 -4.62 -7.62 14.02
N PHE A 100 -3.55 -7.00 13.50
CA PHE A 100 -3.29 -5.56 13.61
C PHE A 100 -3.30 -4.94 12.22
N GLY A 101 -3.85 -3.75 12.10
CA GLY A 101 -3.94 -3.11 10.78
C GLY A 101 -4.29 -1.63 10.84
N GLY A 102 -4.30 -1.01 9.66
CA GLY A 102 -4.59 0.40 9.45
C GLY A 102 -4.01 0.93 8.14
N HIS A 103 -3.93 2.24 8.02
CA HIS A 103 -3.24 2.90 6.92
C HIS A 103 -1.76 2.52 6.92
N LEU A 104 -1.28 2.02 5.80
CA LEU A 104 0.09 1.52 5.67
C LEU A 104 1.10 2.66 5.55
N ASN A 105 2.08 2.66 6.46
CA ASN A 105 3.21 3.59 6.40
C ASN A 105 4.50 2.91 5.95
N ARG A 106 4.68 1.64 6.33
CA ARG A 106 5.86 0.84 6.02
C ARG A 106 5.60 -0.63 6.28
N ALA A 107 6.14 -1.54 5.42
CA ALA A 107 6.14 -2.97 5.70
C ALA A 107 7.32 -3.66 5.02
N VAL A 108 8.10 -4.44 5.79
CA VAL A 108 9.27 -5.19 5.31
C VAL A 108 8.91 -6.67 5.19
N VAL A 109 9.19 -7.24 4.04
CA VAL A 109 8.94 -8.64 3.70
C VAL A 109 9.90 -9.54 4.47
N SER A 110 9.38 -10.58 5.14
CA SER A 110 10.17 -11.55 5.90
C SER A 110 10.46 -12.84 5.13
N ALA A 111 9.63 -13.18 4.14
CA ALA A 111 9.79 -14.36 3.29
C ALA A 111 9.52 -14.00 1.82
N THR A 112 8.26 -13.77 1.46
CA THR A 112 7.82 -13.33 0.14
C THR A 112 6.57 -12.47 0.26
N CYS A 113 6.34 -11.57 -0.69
CA CYS A 113 5.06 -10.90 -0.87
C CYS A 113 4.64 -10.99 -2.32
N GLU A 114 3.45 -11.48 -2.56
CA GLU A 114 2.83 -11.59 -3.89
C GLU A 114 1.91 -10.39 -4.08
N LEU A 115 2.26 -9.54 -5.04
CA LEU A 115 1.59 -8.27 -5.30
C LEU A 115 0.91 -8.32 -6.67
N VAL A 116 -0.37 -7.95 -6.70
CA VAL A 116 -1.16 -7.80 -7.92
C VAL A 116 -1.50 -6.32 -8.11
N ILE A 117 -1.12 -5.77 -9.24
CA ILE A 117 -1.44 -4.41 -9.67
C ILE A 117 -2.38 -4.52 -10.87
N THR A 118 -3.62 -4.08 -10.71
CA THR A 118 -4.57 -3.96 -11.83
C THR A 118 -4.55 -2.53 -12.32
N VAL A 119 -3.88 -2.31 -13.46
CA VAL A 119 -3.78 -0.98 -14.09
C VAL A 119 -5.12 -0.62 -14.72
N ILE A 120 -5.58 0.60 -14.44
CA ILE A 120 -6.82 1.15 -14.97
C ILE A 120 -6.46 2.23 -16.00
N ASP A 121 -7.03 2.14 -17.19
CA ASP A 121 -6.87 3.17 -18.21
C ASP A 121 -7.67 4.42 -17.80
N GLY A 122 -6.95 5.41 -17.28
CA GLY A 122 -7.54 6.63 -16.76
C GLY A 122 -6.63 7.36 -15.79
N LYS A 123 -7.14 8.46 -15.25
CA LYS A 123 -6.48 9.28 -14.25
C LYS A 123 -7.51 9.73 -13.22
N VAL A 124 -7.16 9.59 -11.94
CA VAL A 124 -7.87 10.22 -10.83
C VAL A 124 -6.83 10.98 -10.02
N ASP A 125 -7.02 12.27 -9.87
CA ASP A 125 -6.14 13.11 -9.04
C ASP A 125 -6.70 13.24 -7.63
N ARG A 126 -5.94 13.88 -6.73
CA ARG A 126 -6.39 14.18 -5.37
C ARG A 126 -6.38 15.68 -5.12
N VAL A 127 -7.21 16.07 -4.16
CA VAL A 127 -7.29 17.44 -3.63
C VAL A 127 -7.30 17.35 -2.10
N TYR A 128 -6.66 18.33 -1.46
CA TYR A 128 -6.75 18.46 -0.01
C TYR A 128 -8.14 18.94 0.39
N ASP A 129 -8.79 18.20 1.28
CA ASP A 129 -10.08 18.55 1.88
C ASP A 129 -9.86 19.14 3.27
N GLU A 130 -10.20 20.41 3.44
CA GLU A 130 -10.00 21.13 4.69
C GLU A 130 -10.90 20.62 5.84
N GLU A 131 -12.08 20.09 5.53
CA GLU A 131 -13.01 19.57 6.52
C GLU A 131 -12.42 18.35 7.22
N THR A 132 -11.99 17.36 6.46
CA THR A 132 -11.42 16.12 6.99
C THR A 132 -9.92 16.23 7.29
N GLY A 133 -9.20 17.13 6.62
CA GLY A 133 -7.74 17.25 6.69
C GLY A 133 -7.00 16.16 5.90
N LEU A 134 -7.66 15.57 4.91
CA LEU A 134 -7.14 14.46 4.10
C LEU A 134 -7.07 14.81 2.62
N ASN A 135 -6.24 14.08 1.88
CA ASN A 135 -6.22 14.14 0.42
C ASN A 135 -7.26 13.16 -0.12
N VAL A 136 -8.37 13.68 -0.64
CA VAL A 136 -9.49 12.90 -1.19
C VAL A 136 -9.44 12.84 -2.72
N PHE A 137 -10.13 11.87 -3.33
CA PHE A 137 -10.26 11.82 -4.78
C PHE A 137 -10.97 13.07 -5.32
N ASN A 138 -10.42 13.59 -6.40
CA ASN A 138 -10.99 14.71 -7.16
C ASN A 138 -11.52 14.18 -8.50
N PHE A 139 -12.82 14.08 -8.62
CA PHE A 139 -13.53 13.64 -9.83
C PHE A 139 -13.99 14.80 -10.68
#